data_d895c0581df9db6260a0a6625cee2b0c
#
_entry.id   d895c0581df9db6260a0a6625cee2b0c
#
_cell.length_a   1.000
_cell.length_b   1.000
_cell.length_c   1.000
_cell.angle_alpha   90.00
_cell.angle_beta   90.00
_cell.angle_gamma   90.00
#
_symmetry.space_group_name_H-M   'P 1'
#
loop_
_entity.id
_entity.type
_entity.pdbx_description
1 polymer ?
#
loop_
_entity_poly.entity_id
_entity_poly.type
_entity_poly.pdbx_seq_one_letter_code
_entity_poly.pdbx_strand_id
1 'polypeptide(L)'
;KRFDMNYTANHIFPTSGAAGALAHALRAVTSPGDDVLTFAPYFPEYNCYVGMTGANLRVVPANTADFQVDFEQFEKMLTPNVSAVLINTPNNPSGAVYSAETLKKLAQLMEDKQKEYGHDIFIISDEPYREIVFDGKKAPYVSKFYDNTLSCYSFSKSLSLPGERIGYVAVNPTCTDADLLVPMMSQISRGIGHNCPSSLIMMGVE
;
A
#
# COMPACT_ATOMS: atom_id res chain seq x y z
N LYS A 1 14.31 -2.81 12.31
CA LYS A 1 15.69 -2.27 12.30
C LYS A 1 15.96 -1.33 11.12
N ARG A 2 15.59 -1.70 9.87
CA ARG A 2 15.91 -0.91 8.66
C ARG A 2 15.28 0.49 8.65
N PHE A 3 14.05 0.62 9.16
CA PHE A 3 13.27 1.85 9.11
C PHE A 3 13.14 2.53 10.48
N ASP A 4 13.81 2.00 11.52
CA ASP A 4 13.74 2.51 12.88
C ASP A 4 12.28 2.60 13.39
N MET A 5 11.53 1.51 13.17
CA MET A 5 10.15 1.31 13.61
C MET A 5 10.03 -0.04 14.33
N ASN A 6 9.11 -0.15 15.26
CA ASN A 6 8.95 -1.28 16.17
C ASN A 6 8.19 -2.47 15.54
N TYR A 7 8.52 -2.83 14.30
CA TYR A 7 7.98 -4.03 13.66
C TYR A 7 8.38 -5.30 14.39
N THR A 8 7.40 -6.17 14.59
CA THR A 8 7.59 -7.56 15.03
C THR A 8 7.07 -8.52 13.96
N ALA A 9 7.27 -9.82 14.14
CA ALA A 9 6.73 -10.83 13.24
C ALA A 9 5.19 -10.75 13.12
N ASN A 10 4.49 -10.30 14.18
CA ASN A 10 3.03 -10.15 14.17
C ASN A 10 2.51 -9.05 13.24
N HIS A 11 3.38 -8.16 12.78
CA HIS A 11 3.03 -7.10 11.83
C HIS A 11 3.35 -7.46 10.38
N ILE A 12 3.90 -8.66 10.14
CA ILE A 12 4.34 -9.07 8.79
C ILE A 12 3.52 -10.25 8.30
N PHE A 13 2.89 -10.10 7.14
CA PHE A 13 2.15 -11.16 6.47
C PHE A 13 2.84 -11.52 5.14
N PRO A 14 3.48 -12.72 5.04
CA PRO A 14 4.13 -13.17 3.80
C PRO A 14 3.11 -13.44 2.69
N THR A 15 3.44 -13.07 1.45
CA THR A 15 2.54 -13.15 0.30
C THR A 15 3.25 -13.60 -0.98
N SER A 16 2.46 -14.04 -1.98
CA SER A 16 2.96 -14.33 -3.33
C SER A 16 3.26 -13.06 -4.12
N GLY A 17 4.35 -12.38 -3.76
CA GLY A 17 4.76 -11.12 -4.36
C GLY A 17 3.83 -9.96 -3.99
N ALA A 18 4.05 -8.79 -4.62
CA ALA A 18 3.26 -7.60 -4.38
C ALA A 18 1.77 -7.76 -4.77
N ALA A 19 1.47 -8.54 -5.82
CA ALA A 19 0.09 -8.82 -6.22
C ALA A 19 -0.70 -9.49 -5.08
N GLY A 20 -0.11 -10.51 -4.44
CA GLY A 20 -0.68 -11.14 -3.26
C GLY A 20 -0.80 -10.15 -2.08
N ALA A 21 0.21 -9.30 -1.87
CA ALA A 21 0.19 -8.30 -0.82
C ALA A 21 -0.98 -7.31 -1.00
N LEU A 22 -1.12 -6.74 -2.19
CA LEU A 22 -2.20 -5.81 -2.54
C LEU A 22 -3.59 -6.46 -2.39
N ALA A 23 -3.76 -7.69 -2.90
CA ALA A 23 -5.02 -8.40 -2.81
C ALA A 23 -5.46 -8.65 -1.36
N HIS A 24 -4.53 -8.98 -0.46
CA HIS A 24 -4.83 -9.21 0.96
C HIS A 24 -5.04 -7.90 1.72
N ALA A 25 -4.16 -6.92 1.51
CA ALA A 25 -4.26 -5.61 2.17
C ALA A 25 -5.59 -4.93 1.83
N LEU A 26 -5.96 -4.85 0.53
CA LEU A 26 -7.22 -4.27 0.10
C LEU A 26 -8.42 -4.98 0.73
N ARG A 27 -8.46 -6.32 0.71
CA ARG A 27 -9.56 -7.08 1.32
C ARG A 27 -9.66 -6.92 2.83
N ALA A 28 -8.56 -6.61 3.50
CA ALA A 28 -8.55 -6.43 4.95
C ALA A 28 -9.14 -5.07 5.39
N VAL A 29 -9.09 -4.05 4.52
CA VAL A 29 -9.46 -2.67 4.89
C VAL A 29 -10.57 -2.07 4.02
N THR A 30 -11.17 -2.84 3.11
CA THR A 30 -12.28 -2.37 2.27
C THR A 30 -13.49 -3.28 2.37
N SER A 31 -14.67 -2.71 2.19
CA SER A 31 -15.95 -3.40 2.06
C SER A 31 -16.53 -3.20 0.64
N PRO A 32 -17.43 -4.10 0.18
CA PRO A 32 -18.12 -3.88 -1.08
C PRO A 32 -18.87 -2.54 -1.10
N GLY A 33 -18.65 -1.76 -2.16
CA GLY A 33 -19.23 -0.43 -2.34
C GLY A 33 -18.33 0.72 -1.89
N ASP A 34 -17.26 0.47 -1.13
CA ASP A 34 -16.28 1.49 -0.76
C ASP A 34 -15.57 2.07 -2.00
N ASP A 35 -15.04 3.26 -1.86
CA ASP A 35 -14.12 3.85 -2.84
C ASP A 35 -12.66 3.68 -2.38
N VAL A 36 -11.80 3.28 -3.32
CA VAL A 36 -10.34 3.29 -3.16
C VAL A 36 -9.77 4.32 -4.12
N LEU A 37 -9.07 5.33 -3.61
CA LEU A 37 -8.43 6.33 -4.45
C LEU A 37 -7.04 5.85 -4.89
N THR A 38 -6.65 6.18 -6.12
CA THR A 38 -5.27 6.10 -6.61
C THR A 38 -4.94 7.31 -7.47
N PHE A 39 -3.67 7.54 -7.75
CA PHE A 39 -3.20 8.71 -8.50
C PHE A 39 -2.72 8.31 -9.90
N ALA A 40 -3.21 9.01 -10.92
CA ALA A 40 -2.72 8.80 -12.29
C ALA A 40 -1.29 9.38 -12.46
N PRO A 41 -0.42 8.75 -13.27
CA PRO A 41 -0.60 7.44 -13.88
C PRO A 41 -0.38 6.31 -12.85
N TYR A 42 -1.09 5.21 -13.00
CA TYR A 42 -1.06 4.10 -12.05
C TYR A 42 -0.87 2.75 -12.76
N PHE A 43 -0.52 1.72 -11.99
CA PHE A 43 -0.37 0.37 -12.49
C PHE A 43 -1.75 -0.24 -12.83
N PRO A 44 -2.04 -0.62 -14.10
CA PRO A 44 -3.39 -0.96 -14.55
C PRO A 44 -4.06 -2.11 -13.80
N GLU A 45 -3.28 -3.03 -13.23
CA GLU A 45 -3.82 -4.17 -12.48
C GLU A 45 -4.51 -3.77 -11.17
N TYR A 46 -4.35 -2.53 -10.69
CA TYR A 46 -5.11 -2.03 -9.54
C TYR A 46 -6.62 -2.11 -9.75
N ASN A 47 -7.10 -1.96 -11.00
CA ASN A 47 -8.51 -2.17 -11.34
C ASN A 47 -8.98 -3.59 -10.96
N CYS A 48 -8.13 -4.60 -11.20
CA CYS A 48 -8.46 -5.97 -10.84
C CYS A 48 -8.43 -6.17 -9.32
N TYR A 49 -7.37 -5.69 -8.64
CA TYR A 49 -7.21 -5.93 -7.21
C TYR A 49 -8.29 -5.25 -6.39
N VAL A 50 -8.65 -4.01 -6.72
CA VAL A 50 -9.75 -3.28 -6.06
C VAL A 50 -11.10 -3.89 -6.44
N GLY A 51 -11.37 -4.13 -7.73
CA GLY A 51 -12.63 -4.72 -8.19
C GLY A 51 -12.94 -6.08 -7.55
N MET A 52 -11.92 -6.89 -7.26
CA MET A 52 -12.10 -8.19 -6.58
C MET A 52 -12.56 -8.08 -5.12
N THR A 53 -12.48 -6.91 -4.50
CA THR A 53 -13.03 -6.68 -3.14
C THR A 53 -14.50 -6.24 -3.17
N GLY A 54 -15.01 -5.87 -4.35
CA GLY A 54 -16.31 -5.22 -4.53
C GLY A 54 -16.27 -3.71 -4.32
N ALA A 55 -15.08 -3.14 -4.07
CA ALA A 55 -14.86 -1.69 -3.98
C ALA A 55 -14.66 -1.07 -5.38
N ASN A 56 -14.77 0.25 -5.46
CA ASN A 56 -14.61 1.03 -6.67
C ASN A 56 -13.25 1.72 -6.71
N LEU A 57 -12.48 1.51 -7.77
CA LEU A 57 -11.25 2.29 -7.97
C LEU A 57 -11.61 3.67 -8.55
N ARG A 58 -11.23 4.73 -7.83
CA ARG A 58 -11.39 6.11 -8.25
C ARG A 58 -10.02 6.74 -8.48
N VAL A 59 -9.84 7.37 -9.63
CA VAL A 59 -8.52 7.85 -10.06
C VAL A 59 -8.44 9.36 -9.93
N VAL A 60 -7.55 9.84 -9.07
CA VAL A 60 -7.20 11.26 -8.98
C VAL A 60 -6.40 11.64 -10.21
N PRO A 61 -6.76 12.72 -10.93
CA PRO A 61 -6.04 13.17 -12.11
C PRO A 61 -4.55 13.42 -11.85
N ALA A 62 -3.72 13.19 -12.87
CA ALA A 62 -2.29 13.40 -12.76
C ALA A 62 -1.92 14.88 -12.67
N ASN A 63 -1.03 15.22 -11.74
CA ASN A 63 -0.23 16.42 -11.86
C ASN A 63 0.90 16.11 -12.85
N THR A 64 0.80 16.61 -14.07
CA THR A 64 1.74 16.30 -15.15
C THR A 64 3.04 17.11 -15.09
N ALA A 65 3.18 18.05 -14.16
CA ALA A 65 4.38 18.86 -14.01
C ALA A 65 5.53 18.05 -13.36
N ASP A 66 5.22 17.26 -12.34
CA ASP A 66 6.22 16.51 -11.56
C ASP A 66 5.73 15.14 -11.06
N PHE A 67 4.49 14.78 -11.37
CA PHE A 67 3.81 13.57 -10.90
C PHE A 67 3.75 13.43 -9.36
N GLN A 68 3.85 14.53 -8.63
CA GLN A 68 3.46 14.57 -7.22
C GLN A 68 1.93 14.62 -7.12
N VAL A 69 1.40 14.49 -5.90
CA VAL A 69 -0.05 14.52 -5.66
C VAL A 69 -0.65 15.89 -6.03
N ASP A 70 -1.67 15.89 -6.88
CA ASP A 70 -2.55 17.05 -7.05
C ASP A 70 -3.51 17.12 -5.86
N PHE A 71 -3.16 17.91 -4.87
CA PHE A 71 -3.91 18.00 -3.62
C PHE A 71 -5.29 18.64 -3.78
N GLU A 72 -5.47 19.52 -4.74
CA GLU A 72 -6.81 20.12 -5.01
C GLU A 72 -7.78 19.04 -5.51
N GLN A 73 -7.34 18.22 -6.47
CA GLN A 73 -8.17 17.13 -6.98
C GLN A 73 -8.32 16.01 -5.96
N PHE A 74 -7.26 15.69 -5.22
CA PHE A 74 -7.33 14.66 -4.19
C PHE A 74 -8.34 15.02 -3.10
N GLU A 75 -8.31 16.24 -2.57
CA GLU A 75 -9.25 16.70 -1.54
C GLU A 75 -10.70 16.63 -2.00
N LYS A 76 -10.99 17.04 -3.26
CA LYS A 76 -12.32 16.95 -3.85
C LYS A 76 -12.84 15.51 -3.96
N MET A 77 -11.95 14.55 -4.16
CA MET A 77 -12.29 13.14 -4.33
C MET A 77 -12.28 12.34 -3.02
N LEU A 78 -11.69 12.89 -1.97
CA LEU A 78 -11.63 12.26 -0.65
C LEU A 78 -12.98 12.48 0.06
N THR A 79 -13.92 11.61 -0.23
CA THR A 79 -15.31 11.65 0.29
C THR A 79 -15.49 10.67 1.45
N PRO A 80 -16.61 10.74 2.21
CA PRO A 80 -16.88 9.77 3.29
C PRO A 80 -17.00 8.30 2.85
N ASN A 81 -17.08 8.02 1.56
CA ASN A 81 -17.11 6.65 1.04
C ASN A 81 -15.71 6.06 0.81
N VAL A 82 -14.65 6.86 1.00
CA VAL A 82 -13.26 6.42 0.79
C VAL A 82 -12.76 5.68 2.02
N SER A 83 -12.42 4.40 1.86
CA SER A 83 -11.81 3.56 2.90
C SER A 83 -10.29 3.43 2.75
N ALA A 84 -9.76 3.58 1.53
CA ALA A 84 -8.33 3.46 1.30
C ALA A 84 -7.81 4.36 0.18
N VAL A 85 -6.52 4.69 0.28
CA VAL A 85 -5.73 5.37 -0.74
C VAL A 85 -4.57 4.46 -1.14
N LEU A 86 -4.57 4.01 -2.39
CA LEU A 86 -3.54 3.13 -2.96
C LEU A 86 -2.49 3.98 -3.68
N ILE A 87 -1.27 3.98 -3.15
CA ILE A 87 -0.14 4.72 -3.72
C ILE A 87 0.98 3.79 -4.15
N ASN A 88 1.74 4.21 -5.15
CA ASN A 88 2.94 3.51 -5.62
C ASN A 88 4.10 4.52 -5.72
N THR A 89 5.08 4.39 -4.84
CA THR A 89 6.23 5.28 -4.80
C THR A 89 7.49 4.53 -4.38
N PRO A 90 8.52 4.40 -5.27
CA PRO A 90 8.60 4.93 -6.64
C PRO A 90 7.51 4.36 -7.56
N ASN A 91 7.00 5.19 -8.48
CA ASN A 91 5.79 4.88 -9.26
C ASN A 91 6.09 4.11 -10.55
N ASN A 92 5.23 3.17 -10.86
CA ASN A 92 5.09 2.57 -12.19
C ASN A 92 3.78 3.09 -12.81
N PRO A 93 3.82 3.83 -13.96
CA PRO A 93 4.92 3.91 -14.92
C PRO A 93 5.76 5.18 -14.87
N SER A 94 5.44 6.21 -14.08
CA SER A 94 6.06 7.54 -14.19
C SER A 94 7.51 7.60 -13.68
N GLY A 95 7.92 6.67 -12.80
CA GLY A 95 9.20 6.72 -12.09
C GLY A 95 9.25 7.77 -10.98
N ALA A 96 8.16 8.50 -10.74
CA ALA A 96 8.12 9.54 -9.71
C ALA A 96 8.29 8.95 -8.31
N VAL A 97 9.05 9.65 -7.49
CA VAL A 97 9.20 9.38 -6.06
C VAL A 97 8.51 10.48 -5.29
N TYR A 98 7.54 10.15 -4.45
CA TYR A 98 6.90 11.16 -3.62
C TYR A 98 7.87 11.73 -2.59
N SER A 99 7.89 13.06 -2.49
CA SER A 99 8.72 13.76 -1.52
C SER A 99 8.20 13.58 -0.09
N ALA A 100 9.06 13.83 0.89
CA ALA A 100 8.64 13.84 2.29
C ALA A 100 7.57 14.90 2.56
N GLU A 101 7.63 16.04 1.86
CA GLU A 101 6.63 17.11 1.93
C GLU A 101 5.29 16.64 1.37
N THR A 102 5.29 15.95 0.22
CA THR A 102 4.09 15.35 -0.37
C THR A 102 3.45 14.36 0.60
N LEU A 103 4.24 13.45 1.18
CA LEU A 103 3.72 12.45 2.13
C LEU A 103 3.18 13.08 3.42
N LYS A 104 3.84 14.10 3.96
CA LYS A 104 3.33 14.83 5.13
C LYS A 104 2.00 15.51 4.85
N LYS A 105 1.88 16.19 3.71
CA LYS A 105 0.64 16.87 3.33
C LYS A 105 -0.49 15.87 3.06
N LEU A 106 -0.17 14.73 2.43
CA LEU A 106 -1.13 13.64 2.21
C LEU A 106 -1.63 13.09 3.56
N ALA A 107 -0.72 12.77 4.48
CA ALA A 107 -1.05 12.28 5.81
C ALA A 107 -1.94 13.26 6.57
N GLN A 108 -1.56 14.54 6.62
CA GLN A 108 -2.33 15.56 7.33
C GLN A 108 -3.77 15.67 6.79
N LEU A 109 -3.94 15.71 5.47
CA LEU A 109 -5.26 15.80 4.86
C LEU A 109 -6.10 14.56 5.18
N MET A 110 -5.51 13.37 5.14
CA MET A 110 -6.20 12.13 5.48
C MET A 110 -6.59 12.07 6.96
N GLU A 111 -5.70 12.50 7.88
CA GLU A 111 -6.01 12.59 9.32
C GLU A 111 -7.19 13.55 9.60
N ASP A 112 -7.20 14.69 8.94
CA ASP A 112 -8.28 15.66 9.10
C ASP A 112 -9.60 15.10 8.59
N LYS A 113 -9.59 14.39 7.45
CA LYS A 113 -10.77 13.74 6.88
C LYS A 113 -11.26 12.54 7.70
N GLN A 114 -10.38 11.75 8.29
CA GLN A 114 -10.77 10.69 9.23
C GLN A 114 -11.55 11.26 10.42
N LYS A 115 -11.08 12.37 10.99
CA LYS A 115 -11.77 13.06 12.09
C LYS A 115 -13.13 13.62 11.65
N GLU A 116 -13.19 14.20 10.44
CA GLU A 116 -14.42 14.75 9.87
C GLU A 116 -15.46 13.66 9.60
N TYR A 117 -15.03 12.52 9.04
CA TYR A 117 -15.92 11.44 8.62
C TYR A 117 -16.23 10.42 9.71
N GLY A 118 -15.41 10.35 10.76
CA GLY A 118 -15.61 9.45 11.90
C GLY A 118 -15.28 7.99 11.60
N HIS A 119 -14.45 7.71 10.59
CA HIS A 119 -13.95 6.38 10.28
C HIS A 119 -12.50 6.42 9.80
N ASP A 120 -11.81 5.28 9.87
CA ASP A 120 -10.43 5.15 9.41
C ASP A 120 -10.33 5.16 7.88
N ILE A 121 -9.27 5.79 7.36
CA ILE A 121 -8.87 5.74 5.97
C ILE A 121 -7.45 5.18 5.91
N PHE A 122 -7.21 4.11 5.16
CA PHE A 122 -5.91 3.44 5.12
C PHE A 122 -5.08 3.87 3.91
N ILE A 123 -3.76 3.91 4.07
CA ILE A 123 -2.83 3.93 2.93
C ILE A 123 -2.40 2.49 2.63
N ILE A 124 -2.63 2.04 1.40
CA ILE A 124 -2.00 0.86 0.82
C ILE A 124 -0.80 1.36 0.01
N SER A 125 0.41 1.13 0.53
CA SER A 125 1.64 1.58 -0.12
C SER A 125 2.28 0.45 -0.90
N ASP A 126 2.21 0.50 -2.23
CA ASP A 126 2.84 -0.46 -3.13
C ASP A 126 4.30 -0.06 -3.37
N GLU A 127 5.25 -0.82 -2.81
CA GLU A 127 6.66 -0.43 -2.70
C GLU A 127 7.67 -1.40 -3.38
N PRO A 128 7.40 -2.04 -4.53
CA PRO A 128 8.31 -3.02 -5.11
C PRO A 128 9.61 -2.38 -5.64
N TYR A 129 9.61 -1.05 -5.85
CA TYR A 129 10.74 -0.30 -6.42
C TYR A 129 11.52 0.50 -5.36
N ARG A 130 11.22 0.36 -4.08
CA ARG A 130 11.77 1.16 -2.97
C ARG A 130 13.30 1.21 -2.94
N GLU A 131 13.97 0.12 -3.32
CA GLU A 131 15.44 0.02 -3.40
C GLU A 131 16.02 0.47 -4.74
N ILE A 132 15.18 0.70 -5.75
CA ILE A 132 15.61 1.03 -7.11
C ILE A 132 15.35 2.51 -7.35
N VAL A 133 16.18 3.35 -6.78
CA VAL A 133 16.12 4.80 -6.90
C VAL A 133 17.51 5.29 -7.32
N PHE A 134 17.54 6.18 -8.30
CA PHE A 134 18.77 6.69 -8.92
C PHE A 134 19.13 8.08 -8.38
N ASP A 135 20.27 8.62 -8.82
CA ASP A 135 20.75 9.98 -8.54
C ASP A 135 20.94 10.27 -7.04
N GLY A 136 21.30 9.25 -6.26
CA GLY A 136 21.50 9.41 -4.81
C GLY A 136 20.23 9.71 -4.00
N LYS A 137 19.07 9.69 -4.63
CA LYS A 137 17.78 9.87 -3.96
C LYS A 137 17.44 8.65 -3.11
N LYS A 138 16.56 8.85 -2.13
CA LYS A 138 15.98 7.77 -1.32
C LYS A 138 14.47 7.93 -1.34
N ALA A 139 13.75 6.83 -1.56
CA ALA A 139 12.30 6.82 -1.38
C ALA A 139 11.99 6.91 0.12
N PRO A 140 11.22 7.91 0.56
CA PRO A 140 10.75 7.96 1.94
C PRO A 140 9.87 6.75 2.26
N TYR A 141 9.97 6.22 3.48
CA TYR A 141 9.13 5.10 3.91
C TYR A 141 7.78 5.63 4.39
N VAL A 142 6.71 5.28 3.68
CA VAL A 142 5.37 5.86 3.85
C VAL A 142 4.83 5.70 5.26
N SER A 143 5.02 4.53 5.88
CA SER A 143 4.58 4.26 7.27
C SER A 143 5.19 5.19 8.32
N LYS A 144 6.20 5.98 8.00
CA LYS A 144 6.73 7.02 8.91
C LYS A 144 5.91 8.31 8.92
N PHE A 145 4.99 8.45 8.00
CA PHE A 145 4.21 9.67 7.81
C PHE A 145 2.75 9.51 8.18
N TYR A 146 2.24 8.29 8.12
CA TYR A 146 0.84 8.00 8.37
C TYR A 146 0.67 6.66 9.09
N ASP A 147 -0.06 6.66 10.21
CA ASP A 147 -0.19 5.48 11.07
C ASP A 147 -0.99 4.36 10.39
N ASN A 148 -2.14 4.65 9.78
CA ASN A 148 -2.96 3.66 9.10
C ASN A 148 -2.38 3.24 7.74
N THR A 149 -1.15 2.69 7.75
CA THR A 149 -0.42 2.28 6.54
C THR A 149 -0.13 0.79 6.51
N LEU A 150 -0.47 0.15 5.39
CA LEU A 150 -0.07 -1.20 5.02
C LEU A 150 0.92 -1.12 3.86
N SER A 151 2.20 -1.45 4.11
CA SER A 151 3.25 -1.46 3.07
C SER A 151 3.28 -2.81 2.37
N CYS A 152 3.05 -2.83 1.07
CA CYS A 152 3.08 -4.00 0.20
C CYS A 152 4.42 -4.04 -0.53
N TYR A 153 5.20 -5.10 -0.30
CA TYR A 153 6.54 -5.23 -0.85
C TYR A 153 6.72 -6.54 -1.61
N SER A 154 7.66 -6.54 -2.55
CA SER A 154 8.07 -7.73 -3.31
C SER A 154 9.58 -7.76 -3.54
N PHE A 155 10.17 -8.95 -3.47
CA PHE A 155 11.55 -9.20 -3.84
C PHE A 155 11.75 -9.37 -5.37
N SER A 156 10.66 -9.29 -6.14
CA SER A 156 10.68 -9.44 -7.60
C SER A 156 11.64 -8.48 -8.31
N LYS A 157 11.81 -7.28 -7.77
CA LYS A 157 12.62 -6.22 -8.37
C LYS A 157 14.00 -6.10 -7.69
N SER A 158 14.02 -5.97 -6.37
CA SER A 158 15.25 -5.76 -5.60
C SER A 158 16.24 -6.95 -5.67
N LEU A 159 15.74 -8.17 -5.73
CA LEU A 159 16.56 -9.38 -5.86
C LEU A 159 16.47 -10.05 -7.23
N SER A 160 15.74 -9.46 -8.19
CA SER A 160 15.52 -10.05 -9.53
C SER A 160 14.90 -11.46 -9.48
N LEU A 161 13.98 -11.69 -8.55
CA LEU A 161 13.30 -12.97 -8.33
C LEU A 161 11.79 -12.91 -8.64
N PRO A 162 11.37 -12.44 -9.83
CA PRO A 162 9.93 -12.28 -10.11
C PRO A 162 9.20 -13.63 -10.18
N GLY A 163 9.86 -14.70 -10.59
CA GLY A 163 9.29 -16.04 -10.72
C GLY A 163 9.05 -16.73 -9.38
N GLU A 164 9.79 -16.36 -8.34
CA GLU A 164 9.69 -16.99 -7.02
C GLU A 164 8.47 -16.54 -6.21
N ARG A 165 7.78 -15.53 -6.67
CA ARG A 165 6.53 -15.03 -6.08
C ARG A 165 6.61 -14.81 -4.58
N ILE A 166 7.58 -14.03 -4.12
CA ILE A 166 7.78 -13.72 -2.69
C ILE A 166 7.66 -12.23 -2.42
N GLY A 167 6.89 -11.89 -1.40
CA GLY A 167 6.65 -10.55 -0.92
C GLY A 167 5.99 -10.58 0.45
N TYR A 168 5.55 -9.43 0.93
CA TYR A 168 4.87 -9.34 2.22
C TYR A 168 4.00 -8.07 2.31
N VAL A 169 3.03 -8.11 3.22
CA VAL A 169 2.42 -6.91 3.79
C VAL A 169 3.08 -6.63 5.12
N ALA A 170 3.51 -5.39 5.33
CA ALA A 170 3.93 -4.89 6.64
C ALA A 170 2.87 -3.91 7.15
N VAL A 171 2.16 -4.30 8.20
CA VAL A 171 1.20 -3.44 8.90
C VAL A 171 1.96 -2.51 9.82
N ASN A 172 1.73 -1.19 9.71
CA ASN A 172 2.37 -0.25 10.61
C ASN A 172 2.01 -0.58 12.08
N PRO A 173 2.99 -0.69 12.99
CA PRO A 173 2.73 -1.03 14.39
C PRO A 173 1.79 -0.06 15.14
N THR A 174 1.65 1.17 14.65
CA THR A 174 0.73 2.19 15.20
C THR A 174 -0.61 2.27 14.47
N CYS A 175 -0.82 1.40 13.47
CA CYS A 175 -2.07 1.32 12.71
C CYS A 175 -3.25 0.94 13.62
N THR A 176 -4.42 1.49 13.34
CA THR A 176 -5.67 1.01 13.97
C THR A 176 -5.81 -0.49 13.74
N ASP A 177 -6.14 -1.22 14.79
CA ASP A 177 -6.31 -2.68 14.76
C ASP A 177 -5.10 -3.47 14.21
N ALA A 178 -3.87 -2.95 14.37
CA ALA A 178 -2.65 -3.56 13.85
C ALA A 178 -2.53 -5.06 14.21
N ASP A 179 -2.90 -5.44 15.44
CA ASP A 179 -2.86 -6.82 15.92
C ASP A 179 -3.91 -7.74 15.29
N LEU A 180 -4.96 -7.17 14.68
CA LEU A 180 -6.04 -7.93 14.03
C LEU A 180 -5.81 -8.10 12.52
N LEU A 181 -5.14 -7.16 11.86
CA LEU A 181 -5.01 -7.13 10.40
C LEU A 181 -4.25 -8.34 9.85
N VAL A 182 -3.15 -8.78 10.50
CA VAL A 182 -2.40 -9.97 10.05
C VAL A 182 -3.21 -11.26 10.23
N PRO A 183 -3.85 -11.53 11.39
CA PRO A 183 -4.81 -12.62 11.54
C PRO A 183 -5.95 -12.58 10.50
N MET A 184 -6.53 -11.41 10.20
CA MET A 184 -7.55 -11.26 9.16
C MET A 184 -7.04 -11.65 7.79
N MET A 185 -5.86 -11.14 7.38
CA MET A 185 -5.24 -11.53 6.11
C MET A 185 -4.96 -13.04 6.04
N SER A 186 -4.61 -13.68 7.15
CA SER A 186 -4.47 -15.14 7.21
C SER A 186 -5.79 -15.88 6.96
N GLN A 187 -6.91 -15.38 7.47
CA GLN A 187 -8.23 -15.97 7.18
C GLN A 187 -8.65 -15.70 5.72
N ILE A 188 -8.45 -14.49 5.23
CA ILE A 188 -8.69 -14.12 3.82
C ILE A 188 -7.90 -15.06 2.90
N SER A 189 -6.62 -15.30 3.19
CA SER A 189 -5.73 -16.18 2.43
C SER A 189 -6.30 -17.59 2.29
N ARG A 190 -6.81 -18.16 3.38
CA ARG A 190 -7.46 -19.48 3.38
C ARG A 190 -8.76 -19.47 2.57
N GLY A 191 -9.56 -18.42 2.71
CA GLY A 191 -10.84 -18.29 2.01
C GLY A 191 -10.70 -18.19 0.49
N ILE A 192 -9.61 -17.58 -0.01
CA ILE A 192 -9.33 -17.46 -1.45
C ILE A 192 -8.44 -18.59 -1.99
N GLY A 193 -8.10 -19.59 -1.16
CA GLY A 193 -7.31 -20.76 -1.58
C GLY A 193 -5.83 -20.49 -1.78
N HIS A 194 -5.27 -19.45 -1.15
CA HIS A 194 -3.87 -19.04 -1.30
C HIS A 194 -3.19 -18.92 0.07
N ASN A 195 -2.84 -20.04 0.68
CA ASN A 195 -2.48 -20.11 2.10
C ASN A 195 -1.17 -19.40 2.46
N CYS A 196 -0.09 -19.62 1.70
CA CYS A 196 1.22 -19.04 1.98
C CYS A 196 2.15 -19.15 0.77
N PRO A 197 3.22 -18.34 0.70
CA PRO A 197 4.33 -18.56 -0.22
C PRO A 197 5.11 -19.82 0.12
N SER A 198 6.00 -20.25 -0.79
CA SER A 198 6.92 -21.38 -0.53
C SER A 198 7.84 -21.09 0.65
N SER A 199 7.86 -21.99 1.63
CA SER A 199 8.75 -21.86 2.80
C SER A 199 10.23 -21.92 2.41
N LEU A 200 10.59 -22.67 1.37
CA LEU A 200 11.95 -22.71 0.85
C LEU A 200 12.40 -21.32 0.36
N ILE A 201 11.52 -20.62 -0.35
CA ILE A 201 11.83 -19.27 -0.86
C ILE A 201 11.84 -18.25 0.28
N MET A 202 10.95 -18.38 1.27
CA MET A 202 10.98 -17.51 2.45
C MET A 202 12.32 -17.59 3.19
N MET A 203 12.85 -18.80 3.39
CA MET A 203 14.18 -19.00 3.99
C MET A 203 15.33 -18.50 3.09
N GLY A 204 15.12 -18.49 1.77
CA GLY A 204 16.15 -18.04 0.82
C GLY A 204 16.30 -16.51 0.72
N VAL A 205 15.32 -15.73 1.21
CA VAL A 205 15.35 -14.25 1.20
C VAL A 205 15.59 -13.63 2.58
N GLU A 206 15.76 -14.47 3.63
CA GLU A 206 16.10 -14.07 4.99
C GLU A 206 17.58 -13.62 5.06
#